data_a3a4a65ce66003df04da8ef1ec9f0e38
#
_entry.id   a3a4a65ce66003df04da8ef1ec9f0e38
#
_cell.length_a   1.000
_cell.length_b   1.000
_cell.length_c   1.000
_cell.angle_alpha   90.00
_cell.angle_beta   90.00
_cell.angle_gamma   90.00
#
_symmetry.space_group_name_H-M   'P 1'
#
loop_
_entity.id
_entity.type
_entity.pdbx_description
1 polymer ?
#
loop_
_entity_poly.entity_id
_entity_poly.type
_entity_poly.pdbx_seq_one_letter_code
_entity_poly.pdbx_strand_id
1 'polypeptide(L)'
;MKFDTIIIGGGLAGLLAGIRLQRAGQDCALISTGQSAMHFWSGAFDLLNRLPDGTEVDYPLEGMQKLPMTHPYSVIGAEKVLAYLRSAVETFGSFGCRTHIPEELCNIFRLSTMGSLKRCFLTMDDLLTTSSPEEPLCRRALVANLDGFLDFNTEFIAKGLEDSGSPCRTVTIRLEALKKLRRSPTEMRSTNISRILDRPTFKEYVSQIREKYDGEDLIVLPSIFSLADSGDAIQLGKVMNTRVRFVATMPPSVPGIEIQRG
;
A
#
# COMPACT_ATOMS: atom_id res chain seq x y z
N MET A 1 30.19 21.70 10.17
CA MET A 1 28.95 21.24 10.80
C MET A 1 29.30 20.05 11.68
N LYS A 2 28.75 19.97 12.87
CA LYS A 2 28.92 18.85 13.82
C LYS A 2 27.59 18.22 14.05
N PHE A 3 27.47 16.91 13.93
CA PHE A 3 26.27 16.13 14.19
C PHE A 3 26.55 15.10 15.27
N ASP A 4 25.52 14.76 16.06
CA ASP A 4 25.63 13.71 17.07
C ASP A 4 25.59 12.33 16.42
N THR A 5 24.80 12.19 15.35
CA THR A 5 24.65 10.92 14.62
C THR A 5 24.64 11.15 13.11
N ILE A 6 25.39 10.32 12.37
CA ILE A 6 25.35 10.26 10.91
C ILE A 6 24.71 8.94 10.50
N ILE A 7 23.64 9.02 9.71
CA ILE A 7 22.90 7.88 9.20
C ILE A 7 23.25 7.70 7.72
N ILE A 8 23.73 6.51 7.36
CA ILE A 8 24.07 6.17 5.97
C ILE A 8 22.95 5.31 5.40
N GLY A 9 22.25 5.84 4.40
CA GLY A 9 21.14 5.19 3.70
C GLY A 9 19.78 5.82 4.00
N GLY A 10 19.14 6.35 2.94
CA GLY A 10 17.80 6.98 2.97
C GLY A 10 16.64 5.99 2.80
N GLY A 11 16.81 4.71 3.17
CA GLY A 11 15.74 3.73 3.21
C GLY A 11 14.89 3.84 4.47
N LEU A 12 13.83 3.03 4.58
CA LEU A 12 12.90 3.05 5.71
C LEU A 12 13.60 2.98 7.07
N ALA A 13 14.57 2.07 7.23
CA ALA A 13 15.29 1.91 8.48
C ALA A 13 16.09 3.18 8.87
N GLY A 14 16.78 3.79 7.90
CA GLY A 14 17.54 5.02 8.13
C GLY A 14 16.63 6.21 8.45
N LEU A 15 15.52 6.36 7.73
CA LEU A 15 14.55 7.44 7.97
C LEU A 15 13.89 7.30 9.34
N LEU A 16 13.37 6.13 9.69
CA LEU A 16 12.75 5.90 11.01
C LEU A 16 13.75 6.07 12.16
N ALA A 17 15.02 5.63 11.97
CA ALA A 17 16.07 5.85 12.96
C ALA A 17 16.34 7.35 13.14
N GLY A 18 16.48 8.10 12.04
CA GLY A 18 16.69 9.55 12.05
C GLY A 18 15.57 10.30 12.76
N ILE A 19 14.31 10.03 12.42
CA ILE A 19 13.14 10.61 13.06
C ILE A 19 13.13 10.33 14.56
N ARG A 20 13.42 9.10 14.96
CA ARG A 20 13.44 8.70 16.37
C ARG A 20 14.56 9.39 17.15
N LEU A 21 15.75 9.47 16.59
CA LEU A 21 16.90 10.14 17.20
C LEU A 21 16.67 11.65 17.31
N GLN A 22 16.14 12.27 16.27
CA GLN A 22 15.79 13.68 16.28
C GLN A 22 14.71 14.00 17.34
N ARG A 23 13.67 13.16 17.46
CA ARG A 23 12.67 13.27 18.54
C ARG A 23 13.28 13.11 19.94
N ALA A 24 14.40 12.41 20.06
CA ALA A 24 15.17 12.28 21.29
C ALA A 24 16.18 13.44 21.53
N GLY A 25 16.16 14.48 20.69
CA GLY A 25 16.97 15.68 20.83
C GLY A 25 18.38 15.58 20.22
N GLN A 26 18.65 14.59 19.37
CA GLN A 26 19.94 14.47 18.68
C GLN A 26 19.94 15.24 17.35
N ASP A 27 21.05 15.89 17.05
CA ASP A 27 21.32 16.45 15.73
C ASP A 27 21.79 15.33 14.79
N CYS A 28 20.95 15.03 13.79
CA CYS A 28 21.21 13.94 12.85
C CYS A 28 21.49 14.44 11.44
N ALA A 29 22.44 13.80 10.76
CA ALA A 29 22.63 13.94 9.32
C ALA A 29 22.33 12.60 8.63
N LEU A 30 21.54 12.64 7.54
CA LEU A 30 21.26 11.49 6.71
C LEU A 30 21.97 11.65 5.36
N ILE A 31 22.76 10.66 4.98
CA ILE A 31 23.49 10.61 3.71
C ILE A 31 22.90 9.50 2.84
N SER A 32 22.47 9.86 1.64
CA SER A 32 21.94 8.91 0.66
C SER A 32 22.48 9.23 -0.74
N THR A 33 22.74 8.20 -1.54
CA THR A 33 23.26 8.34 -2.92
C THR A 33 22.19 8.25 -4.00
N GLY A 34 20.92 8.08 -3.63
CA GLY A 34 19.84 7.94 -4.60
C GLY A 34 18.51 7.55 -3.99
N GLN A 35 17.64 7.05 -4.85
CA GLN A 35 16.31 6.60 -4.45
C GLN A 35 16.39 5.28 -3.67
N SER A 36 15.65 5.19 -2.58
CA SER A 36 15.59 3.99 -1.76
C SER A 36 14.62 2.94 -2.33
N ALA A 37 14.68 1.71 -1.79
CA ALA A 37 13.71 0.66 -2.10
C ALA A 37 12.26 1.02 -1.73
N MET A 38 12.03 2.12 -1.01
CA MET A 38 10.68 2.62 -0.70
C MET A 38 9.86 2.95 -1.96
N HIS A 39 10.51 3.32 -3.07
CA HIS A 39 9.82 3.48 -4.36
C HIS A 39 9.10 2.21 -4.86
N PHE A 40 9.49 1.05 -4.34
CA PHE A 40 8.89 -0.25 -4.65
C PHE A 40 7.85 -0.68 -3.62
N TRP A 41 7.61 0.13 -2.58
CA TRP A 41 6.68 -0.23 -1.53
C TRP A 41 5.24 -0.31 -2.05
N SER A 42 4.59 -1.40 -1.73
CA SER A 42 3.23 -1.72 -2.20
C SER A 42 2.12 -1.28 -1.23
N GLY A 43 2.44 -0.48 -0.20
CA GLY A 43 1.47 -0.06 0.82
C GLY A 43 1.29 -1.05 1.98
N ALA A 44 2.10 -2.11 2.03
CA ALA A 44 2.06 -3.08 3.12
C ALA A 44 3.45 -3.56 3.52
N PHE A 45 3.59 -3.98 4.77
CA PHE A 45 4.78 -4.58 5.32
C PHE A 45 4.50 -5.98 5.84
N ASP A 46 5.41 -6.88 5.52
CA ASP A 46 5.43 -8.22 6.06
C ASP A 46 6.16 -8.21 7.41
N LEU A 47 5.79 -9.10 8.31
CA LEU A 47 6.49 -9.28 9.58
C LEU A 47 7.18 -10.65 9.62
N LEU A 48 6.44 -11.72 9.85
CA LEU A 48 6.93 -13.09 9.81
C LEU A 48 5.86 -13.95 9.15
N ASN A 49 6.07 -14.29 7.88
CA ASN A 49 5.10 -15.05 7.08
C ASN A 49 5.41 -16.55 7.08
N ARG A 50 6.67 -16.92 7.31
CA ARG A 50 7.13 -18.32 7.32
C ARG A 50 8.27 -18.52 8.31
N LEU A 51 8.32 -19.70 8.91
CA LEU A 51 9.49 -20.17 9.66
C LEU A 51 10.60 -20.65 8.70
N PRO A 52 11.84 -20.86 9.21
CA PRO A 52 12.95 -21.34 8.39
C PRO A 52 12.72 -22.71 7.73
N ASP A 53 11.86 -23.54 8.31
CA ASP A 53 11.45 -24.85 7.76
C ASP A 53 10.35 -24.76 6.68
N GLY A 54 9.89 -23.53 6.37
CA GLY A 54 8.84 -23.28 5.39
C GLY A 54 7.42 -23.29 5.96
N THR A 55 7.24 -23.59 7.23
CA THR A 55 5.92 -23.56 7.90
C THR A 55 5.33 -22.15 7.83
N GLU A 56 4.10 -22.03 7.37
CA GLU A 56 3.38 -20.77 7.32
C GLU A 56 3.01 -20.30 8.72
N VAL A 57 3.02 -18.98 8.91
CA VAL A 57 2.78 -18.34 10.21
C VAL A 57 1.56 -17.43 10.08
N ASP A 58 0.51 -17.72 10.85
CA ASP A 58 -0.68 -16.87 10.92
C ASP A 58 -0.53 -15.81 12.02
N TYR A 59 0.10 -16.16 13.15
CA TYR A 59 0.35 -15.26 14.28
C TYR A 59 1.85 -14.96 14.42
N PRO A 60 2.36 -13.87 13.79
CA PRO A 60 3.79 -13.58 13.72
C PRO A 60 4.47 -13.47 15.07
N LEU A 61 3.82 -12.87 16.06
CA LEU A 61 4.41 -12.68 17.40
C LEU A 61 4.62 -14.00 18.15
N GLU A 62 3.70 -14.95 17.97
CA GLU A 62 3.84 -16.32 18.49
C GLU A 62 4.90 -17.10 17.70
N GLY A 63 4.90 -16.92 16.35
CA GLY A 63 5.88 -17.51 15.47
C GLY A 63 7.32 -17.12 15.80
N MET A 64 7.55 -15.91 16.31
CA MET A 64 8.86 -15.43 16.74
C MET A 64 9.48 -16.27 17.85
N GLN A 65 8.67 -16.90 18.69
CA GLN A 65 9.15 -17.79 19.77
C GLN A 65 9.77 -19.08 19.23
N LYS A 66 9.47 -19.45 17.98
CA LYS A 66 9.99 -20.65 17.30
C LYS A 66 11.25 -20.38 16.49
N LEU A 67 11.69 -19.12 16.44
CA LEU A 67 12.89 -18.72 15.72
C LEU A 67 14.16 -19.02 16.52
N PRO A 68 15.31 -19.28 15.84
CA PRO A 68 16.59 -19.43 16.51
C PRO A 68 16.93 -18.22 17.38
N MET A 69 17.60 -18.43 18.51
CA MET A 69 18.01 -17.34 19.43
C MET A 69 18.86 -16.26 18.77
N THR A 70 19.56 -16.58 17.68
CA THR A 70 20.35 -15.63 16.89
C THR A 70 19.54 -14.80 15.89
N HIS A 71 18.25 -15.13 15.71
CA HIS A 71 17.40 -14.37 14.81
C HIS A 71 17.10 -12.96 15.38
N PRO A 72 17.13 -11.89 14.54
CA PRO A 72 16.89 -10.52 15.02
C PRO A 72 15.61 -10.37 15.86
N TYR A 73 14.51 -11.01 15.48
CA TYR A 73 13.26 -10.96 16.25
C TYR A 73 13.37 -11.63 17.62
N SER A 74 14.15 -12.71 17.74
CA SER A 74 14.39 -13.37 19.02
C SER A 74 15.26 -12.50 19.94
N VAL A 75 16.26 -11.80 19.36
CA VAL A 75 17.13 -10.86 20.09
C VAL A 75 16.34 -9.64 20.59
N ILE A 76 15.44 -9.09 19.76
CA ILE A 76 14.63 -7.90 20.09
C ILE A 76 13.51 -8.28 21.07
N GLY A 77 12.86 -9.41 20.84
CA GLY A 77 11.68 -9.89 21.55
C GLY A 77 10.36 -9.38 20.96
N ALA A 78 9.36 -10.25 20.92
CA ALA A 78 8.07 -9.99 20.27
C ALA A 78 7.35 -8.74 20.79
N GLU A 79 7.38 -8.49 22.10
CA GLU A 79 6.77 -7.31 22.72
C GLU A 79 7.38 -6.00 22.21
N LYS A 80 8.72 -5.94 22.11
CA LYS A 80 9.41 -4.75 21.58
C LYS A 80 9.17 -4.57 20.07
N VAL A 81 9.12 -5.68 19.33
CA VAL A 81 8.78 -5.64 17.90
C VAL A 81 7.38 -5.03 17.72
N LEU A 82 6.38 -5.49 18.48
CA LEU A 82 5.03 -4.93 18.44
C LEU A 82 5.01 -3.44 18.83
N ALA A 83 5.74 -3.06 19.88
CA ALA A 83 5.84 -1.66 20.29
C ALA A 83 6.45 -0.77 19.18
N TYR A 84 7.47 -1.26 18.48
CA TYR A 84 8.05 -0.54 17.33
C TYR A 84 7.10 -0.44 16.14
N LEU A 85 6.32 -1.48 15.86
CA LEU A 85 5.31 -1.44 14.80
C LEU A 85 4.20 -0.43 15.11
N ARG A 86 3.71 -0.38 16.35
CA ARG A 86 2.74 0.64 16.80
C ARG A 86 3.30 2.05 16.67
N SER A 87 4.55 2.27 17.08
CA SER A 87 5.24 3.55 16.90
C SER A 87 5.44 3.92 15.42
N ALA A 88 5.63 2.94 14.54
CA ALA A 88 5.69 3.16 13.10
C ALA A 88 4.32 3.62 12.54
N VAL A 89 3.22 3.00 12.96
CA VAL A 89 1.84 3.41 12.59
C VAL A 89 1.60 4.88 12.99
N GLU A 90 1.95 5.26 14.21
CA GLU A 90 1.83 6.65 14.70
C GLU A 90 2.69 7.60 13.86
N THR A 91 3.92 7.20 13.54
CA THR A 91 4.85 7.99 12.73
C THR A 91 4.32 8.19 11.32
N PHE A 92 3.86 7.12 10.65
CA PHE A 92 3.24 7.22 9.32
C PHE A 92 1.98 8.09 9.34
N GLY A 93 1.14 7.94 10.37
CA GLY A 93 -0.05 8.76 10.58
C GLY A 93 0.28 10.25 10.72
N SER A 94 1.38 10.61 11.36
CA SER A 94 1.81 12.01 11.50
C SER A 94 2.22 12.66 10.17
N PHE A 95 2.51 11.86 9.15
CA PHE A 95 2.80 12.28 7.77
C PHE A 95 1.62 12.08 6.81
N GLY A 96 0.42 11.80 7.34
CA GLY A 96 -0.77 11.60 6.54
C GLY A 96 -0.92 10.21 5.91
N CYS A 97 0.03 9.29 6.11
CA CYS A 97 -0.06 7.91 5.66
C CYS A 97 -0.74 7.04 6.72
N ARG A 98 -2.04 6.82 6.57
CA ARG A 98 -2.80 5.98 7.51
C ARG A 98 -2.56 4.52 7.24
N THR A 99 -2.06 3.85 8.27
CA THR A 99 -1.79 2.41 8.28
C THR A 99 -2.33 1.79 9.55
N HIS A 100 -2.59 0.48 9.52
CA HIS A 100 -3.02 -0.26 10.70
C HIS A 100 -2.32 -1.60 10.81
N ILE A 101 -2.34 -2.13 12.02
CA ILE A 101 -2.00 -3.50 12.38
C ILE A 101 -3.33 -4.20 12.68
N PRO A 102 -3.56 -5.45 12.23
CA PRO A 102 -4.76 -6.20 12.54
C PRO A 102 -5.00 -6.31 14.06
N GLU A 103 -6.25 -6.16 14.51
CA GLU A 103 -6.59 -6.21 15.93
C GLU A 103 -6.23 -7.55 16.58
N GLU A 104 -6.42 -8.65 15.86
CA GLU A 104 -6.09 -10.00 16.29
C GLU A 104 -4.59 -10.31 16.25
N LEU A 105 -3.75 -9.35 15.82
CA LEU A 105 -2.30 -9.50 15.67
C LEU A 105 -1.89 -10.71 14.81
N CYS A 106 -2.73 -11.07 13.84
CA CYS A 106 -2.49 -12.12 12.85
C CYS A 106 -2.04 -11.53 11.51
N ASN A 107 -1.41 -12.36 10.67
CA ASN A 107 -1.17 -12.03 9.28
C ASN A 107 -2.51 -11.93 8.54
N ILE A 108 -2.67 -10.89 7.76
CA ILE A 108 -3.78 -10.71 6.80
C ILE A 108 -3.26 -10.85 5.38
N PHE A 109 -4.16 -10.81 4.40
CA PHE A 109 -3.82 -10.95 3.00
C PHE A 109 -4.23 -9.71 2.23
N ARG A 110 -3.36 -9.21 1.37
CA ARG A 110 -3.66 -8.15 0.41
C ARG A 110 -3.69 -8.70 -1.01
N LEU A 111 -4.54 -8.16 -1.86
CA LEU A 111 -4.49 -8.44 -3.28
C LEU A 111 -3.28 -7.71 -3.88
N SER A 112 -2.39 -8.47 -4.53
CA SER A 112 -1.18 -7.93 -5.17
C SER A 112 -1.47 -7.40 -6.57
N THR A 113 -0.53 -6.65 -7.15
CA THR A 113 -0.57 -6.18 -8.54
C THR A 113 -0.69 -7.31 -9.57
N MET A 114 -0.32 -8.54 -9.19
CA MET A 114 -0.40 -9.74 -10.03
C MET A 114 -1.67 -10.57 -9.76
N GLY A 115 -2.63 -10.03 -9.00
CA GLY A 115 -3.89 -10.70 -8.69
C GLY A 115 -3.79 -11.81 -7.65
N SER A 116 -2.62 -12.06 -7.06
CA SER A 116 -2.48 -13.07 -6.01
C SER A 116 -2.63 -12.46 -4.62
N LEU A 117 -3.23 -13.20 -3.68
CA LEU A 117 -3.25 -12.84 -2.27
C LEU A 117 -1.85 -13.04 -1.67
N LYS A 118 -1.35 -12.02 -1.00
CA LYS A 118 -0.05 -11.99 -0.33
C LYS A 118 -0.21 -11.65 1.13
N ARG A 119 0.39 -12.45 2.01
CA ARG A 119 0.41 -12.18 3.45
C ARG A 119 1.08 -10.84 3.72
N CYS A 120 0.58 -10.12 4.69
CA CYS A 120 1.16 -8.90 5.26
C CYS A 120 0.67 -8.72 6.69
N PHE A 121 1.31 -7.84 7.45
CA PHE A 121 0.96 -7.60 8.85
C PHE A 121 0.56 -6.14 9.11
N LEU A 122 1.31 -5.18 8.56
CA LEU A 122 0.97 -3.77 8.62
C LEU A 122 0.62 -3.30 7.21
N THR A 123 -0.51 -2.63 7.04
CA THR A 123 -0.99 -2.21 5.73
C THR A 123 -1.63 -0.83 5.77
N MET A 124 -1.64 -0.16 4.63
CA MET A 124 -2.44 1.05 4.46
C MET A 124 -3.94 0.72 4.55
N ASP A 125 -4.72 1.64 5.13
CA ASP A 125 -6.17 1.49 5.38
C ASP A 125 -6.99 1.32 4.11
N ASP A 126 -6.51 1.87 2.99
CA ASP A 126 -7.24 1.92 1.73
C ASP A 126 -6.99 0.70 0.82
N LEU A 127 -6.05 -0.17 1.18
CA LEU A 127 -5.76 -1.36 0.37
C LEU A 127 -6.86 -2.42 0.47
N LEU A 128 -7.01 -3.19 -0.60
CA LEU A 128 -7.87 -4.37 -0.62
C LEU A 128 -7.20 -5.51 0.14
N THR A 129 -7.73 -5.78 1.32
CA THR A 129 -7.25 -6.81 2.23
C THR A 129 -8.37 -7.72 2.72
N THR A 130 -8.00 -8.91 3.18
CA THR A 130 -8.88 -9.86 3.87
C THR A 130 -8.12 -10.61 4.96
N SER A 131 -8.79 -10.99 6.03
CA SER A 131 -8.29 -11.93 7.04
C SER A 131 -8.56 -13.39 6.65
N SER A 132 -9.53 -13.63 5.76
CA SER A 132 -10.00 -14.97 5.34
C SER A 132 -9.74 -15.17 3.85
N PRO A 133 -8.58 -15.69 3.46
CA PRO A 133 -8.23 -15.87 2.04
C PRO A 133 -9.09 -16.93 1.32
N GLU A 134 -9.78 -17.79 2.08
CA GLU A 134 -10.68 -18.84 1.57
C GLU A 134 -12.09 -18.31 1.28
N GLU A 135 -12.42 -17.08 1.75
CA GLU A 135 -13.73 -16.47 1.55
C GLU A 135 -13.69 -15.45 0.40
N PRO A 136 -14.81 -15.27 -0.31
CA PRO A 136 -14.89 -14.23 -1.32
C PRO A 136 -14.63 -12.84 -0.74
N LEU A 137 -13.80 -12.04 -1.43
CA LEU A 137 -13.48 -10.66 -1.04
C LEU A 137 -14.71 -9.74 -1.11
N CYS A 138 -15.66 -10.08 -1.98
CA CYS A 138 -16.92 -9.38 -2.19
C CYS A 138 -17.93 -10.27 -2.93
N ARG A 139 -19.19 -9.82 -3.01
CA ARG A 139 -20.22 -10.48 -3.80
C ARG A 139 -20.08 -10.19 -5.29
N ARG A 140 -19.73 -8.94 -5.65
CA ARG A 140 -19.48 -8.51 -7.04
C ARG A 140 -18.59 -7.26 -7.04
N ALA A 141 -17.50 -7.29 -7.82
CA ALA A 141 -16.58 -6.18 -7.92
C ALA A 141 -16.66 -5.44 -9.28
N LEU A 142 -16.39 -4.14 -9.24
CA LEU A 142 -16.04 -3.33 -10.39
C LEU A 142 -14.55 -3.00 -10.33
N VAL A 143 -13.77 -3.47 -11.30
CA VAL A 143 -12.35 -3.12 -11.44
C VAL A 143 -12.23 -2.03 -12.49
N ALA A 144 -11.83 -0.82 -12.09
CA ALA A 144 -11.70 0.30 -13.01
C ALA A 144 -10.24 0.72 -13.19
N ASN A 145 -9.81 0.83 -14.44
CA ASN A 145 -8.47 1.28 -14.81
C ASN A 145 -8.55 2.50 -15.74
N LEU A 146 -7.44 3.21 -15.84
CA LEU A 146 -7.26 4.30 -16.80
C LEU A 146 -6.84 3.74 -18.17
N ASP A 147 -7.38 4.32 -19.23
CA ASP A 147 -7.04 3.95 -20.60
C ASP A 147 -5.54 4.14 -20.88
N GLY A 148 -4.88 3.05 -21.29
CA GLY A 148 -3.44 3.03 -21.57
C GLY A 148 -2.54 2.90 -20.32
N PHE A 149 -3.07 2.75 -19.11
CA PHE A 149 -2.27 2.55 -17.90
C PHE A 149 -1.97 1.07 -17.68
N LEU A 150 -0.72 0.68 -17.95
CA LEU A 150 -0.28 -0.73 -17.93
C LEU A 150 0.24 -1.20 -16.56
N ASP A 151 0.62 -0.27 -15.66
CA ASP A 151 1.16 -0.62 -14.34
C ASP A 151 0.07 -1.15 -13.37
N PHE A 152 -1.19 -1.18 -13.82
CA PHE A 152 -2.32 -1.84 -13.17
C PHE A 152 -2.99 -2.78 -14.17
N ASN A 153 -2.63 -4.05 -14.12
CA ASN A 153 -3.16 -5.04 -15.04
C ASN A 153 -4.54 -5.54 -14.56
N THR A 154 -5.59 -5.05 -15.20
CA THR A 154 -6.98 -5.40 -14.86
C THR A 154 -7.30 -6.88 -15.01
N GLU A 155 -6.68 -7.59 -15.96
CA GLU A 155 -6.90 -9.01 -16.17
C GLU A 155 -6.35 -9.84 -15.00
N PHE A 156 -5.16 -9.50 -14.50
CA PHE A 156 -4.60 -10.17 -13.33
C PHE A 156 -5.42 -9.90 -12.07
N ILE A 157 -5.84 -8.65 -11.87
CA ILE A 157 -6.68 -8.28 -10.73
C ILE A 157 -8.04 -8.98 -10.80
N ALA A 158 -8.67 -8.98 -11.97
CA ALA A 158 -9.95 -9.66 -12.19
C ALA A 158 -9.82 -11.16 -11.93
N LYS A 159 -8.78 -11.80 -12.49
CA LYS A 159 -8.50 -13.22 -12.26
C LYS A 159 -8.31 -13.53 -10.77
N GLY A 160 -7.56 -12.69 -10.03
CA GLY A 160 -7.35 -12.87 -8.60
C GLY A 160 -8.65 -12.73 -7.77
N LEU A 161 -9.55 -11.84 -8.17
CA LEU A 161 -10.87 -11.73 -7.57
C LEU A 161 -11.72 -12.97 -7.87
N GLU A 162 -11.77 -13.41 -9.11
CA GLU A 162 -12.51 -14.61 -9.52
C GLU A 162 -11.98 -15.87 -8.82
N ASP A 163 -10.67 -16.03 -8.73
CA ASP A 163 -10.03 -17.15 -8.01
C ASP A 163 -10.36 -17.15 -6.51
N SER A 164 -10.64 -15.97 -5.92
CA SER A 164 -11.15 -15.84 -4.55
C SER A 164 -12.66 -16.03 -4.43
N GLY A 165 -13.35 -16.41 -5.51
CA GLY A 165 -14.82 -16.54 -5.52
C GLY A 165 -15.58 -15.21 -5.63
N SER A 166 -14.91 -14.11 -6.02
CA SER A 166 -15.50 -12.78 -6.15
C SER A 166 -15.70 -12.43 -7.62
N PRO A 167 -16.89 -12.63 -8.19
CA PRO A 167 -17.15 -12.26 -9.59
C PRO A 167 -16.91 -10.76 -9.80
N CYS A 168 -16.33 -10.42 -10.95
CA CYS A 168 -16.05 -9.02 -11.24
C CYS A 168 -16.26 -8.69 -12.71
N ARG A 169 -16.38 -7.41 -13.00
CA ARG A 169 -16.27 -6.84 -14.34
C ARG A 169 -15.23 -5.73 -14.38
N THR A 170 -14.67 -5.50 -15.54
CA THR A 170 -13.64 -4.49 -15.75
C THR A 170 -14.19 -3.34 -16.57
N VAL A 171 -13.76 -2.12 -16.26
CA VAL A 171 -14.08 -0.91 -17.02
C VAL A 171 -12.85 -0.04 -17.23
N THR A 172 -12.83 0.66 -18.36
CA THR A 172 -11.78 1.62 -18.69
C THR A 172 -12.32 3.03 -18.58
N ILE A 173 -11.56 3.90 -17.91
CA ILE A 173 -11.84 5.32 -17.72
C ILE A 173 -10.91 6.14 -18.62
N ARG A 174 -11.45 7.11 -19.31
CA ARG A 174 -10.71 8.00 -20.20
C ARG A 174 -10.74 9.42 -19.69
N LEU A 175 -9.59 9.92 -19.24
CA LEU A 175 -9.43 11.29 -18.79
C LEU A 175 -8.71 12.13 -19.85
N GLU A 176 -9.28 13.27 -20.22
CA GLU A 176 -8.69 14.18 -21.20
C GLU A 176 -7.31 14.69 -20.73
N ALA A 177 -7.16 14.97 -19.44
CA ALA A 177 -5.90 15.44 -18.85
C ALA A 177 -4.73 14.47 -19.09
N LEU A 178 -5.00 13.16 -19.26
CA LEU A 178 -3.98 12.13 -19.49
C LEU A 178 -3.58 11.95 -20.96
N LYS A 179 -4.22 12.64 -21.90
CA LYS A 179 -3.90 12.50 -23.34
C LYS A 179 -2.43 12.73 -23.66
N LYS A 180 -1.79 13.67 -22.97
CA LYS A 180 -0.35 13.97 -23.19
C LYS A 180 0.53 12.80 -22.79
N LEU A 181 0.21 12.08 -21.72
CA LEU A 181 0.97 10.93 -21.24
C LEU A 181 0.80 9.68 -22.12
N ARG A 182 -0.29 9.61 -22.90
CA ARG A 182 -0.56 8.47 -23.80
C ARG A 182 0.35 8.41 -25.02
N ARG A 183 1.12 9.46 -25.30
CA ARG A 183 2.07 9.50 -26.44
C ARG A 183 3.23 8.52 -26.25
N SER A 184 3.56 8.15 -25.03
CA SER A 184 4.57 7.15 -24.70
C SER A 184 4.11 6.26 -23.55
N PRO A 185 4.20 4.92 -23.67
CA PRO A 185 3.90 4.01 -22.56
C PRO A 185 4.73 4.28 -21.32
N THR A 186 5.96 4.82 -21.49
CA THR A 186 6.85 5.16 -20.38
C THR A 186 6.40 6.40 -19.59
N GLU A 187 5.52 7.21 -20.13
CA GLU A 187 4.97 8.39 -19.45
C GLU A 187 3.70 8.06 -18.64
N MET A 188 2.98 6.99 -19.00
CA MET A 188 1.80 6.51 -18.27
C MET A 188 2.20 5.70 -17.02
N ARG A 189 3.04 6.29 -16.15
CA ARG A 189 3.40 5.71 -14.86
C ARG A 189 2.52 6.26 -13.74
N SER A 190 2.28 5.44 -12.71
CA SER A 190 1.45 5.81 -11.54
C SER A 190 1.84 7.17 -10.97
N THR A 191 3.13 7.46 -10.86
CA THR A 191 3.66 8.72 -10.33
C THR A 191 3.41 9.93 -11.23
N ASN A 192 3.40 9.75 -12.55
CA ASN A 192 3.09 10.82 -13.50
C ASN A 192 1.58 11.09 -13.51
N ILE A 193 0.77 10.05 -13.46
CA ILE A 193 -0.68 10.13 -13.36
C ILE A 193 -1.07 10.85 -12.07
N SER A 194 -0.50 10.46 -10.93
CA SER A 194 -0.78 11.07 -9.62
C SER A 194 -0.54 12.59 -9.59
N ARG A 195 0.45 13.09 -10.34
CA ARG A 195 0.73 14.54 -10.45
C ARG A 195 -0.31 15.30 -11.26
N ILE A 196 -1.02 14.62 -12.16
CA ILE A 196 -2.03 15.21 -13.05
C ILE A 196 -3.43 15.12 -12.45
N LEU A 197 -3.65 14.19 -11.52
CA LEU A 197 -4.93 13.99 -10.84
C LEU A 197 -5.20 15.13 -9.84
N ASP A 198 -5.40 16.34 -10.35
CA ASP A 198 -5.91 17.48 -9.60
C ASP A 198 -7.41 17.31 -9.28
N ARG A 199 -7.96 18.22 -8.47
CA ARG A 199 -9.37 18.16 -8.06
C ARG A 199 -10.39 18.12 -9.21
N PRO A 200 -10.26 18.91 -10.30
CA PRO A 200 -11.14 18.79 -11.46
C PRO A 200 -11.06 17.44 -12.15
N THR A 201 -9.85 16.95 -12.43
CA THR A 201 -9.59 15.66 -13.07
C THR A 201 -10.09 14.50 -12.22
N PHE A 202 -9.94 14.61 -10.90
CA PHE A 202 -10.48 13.63 -9.93
C PHE A 202 -12.01 13.58 -9.97
N LYS A 203 -12.71 14.73 -10.07
CA LYS A 203 -14.16 14.76 -10.21
C LYS A 203 -14.63 14.10 -11.51
N GLU A 204 -13.91 14.35 -12.61
CA GLU A 204 -14.18 13.69 -13.90
C GLU A 204 -14.03 12.17 -13.78
N TYR A 205 -12.96 11.69 -13.11
CA TYR A 205 -12.71 10.28 -12.84
C TYR A 205 -13.86 9.64 -12.06
N VAL A 206 -14.28 10.28 -10.97
CA VAL A 206 -15.40 9.80 -10.13
C VAL A 206 -16.70 9.76 -10.91
N SER A 207 -16.99 10.79 -11.73
CA SER A 207 -18.19 10.84 -12.57
C SER A 207 -18.25 9.67 -13.55
N GLN A 208 -17.15 9.38 -14.23
CA GLN A 208 -17.09 8.27 -15.19
C GLN A 208 -17.20 6.90 -14.51
N ILE A 209 -16.67 6.73 -13.30
CA ILE A 209 -16.87 5.48 -12.52
C ILE A 209 -18.35 5.36 -12.18
N ARG A 210 -18.99 6.44 -11.71
CA ARG A 210 -20.41 6.44 -11.34
C ARG A 210 -21.32 6.08 -12.51
N GLU A 211 -21.04 6.58 -13.72
CA GLU A 211 -21.78 6.25 -14.94
C GLU A 211 -21.68 4.75 -15.29
N LYS A 212 -20.58 4.12 -14.92
CA LYS A 212 -20.32 2.70 -15.20
C LYS A 212 -20.68 1.76 -14.05
N TYR A 213 -20.99 2.31 -12.88
CA TYR A 213 -21.35 1.56 -11.69
C TYR A 213 -22.74 0.95 -11.83
N ASP A 214 -22.89 -0.33 -11.48
CA ASP A 214 -24.14 -1.10 -11.59
C ASP A 214 -24.44 -1.90 -10.30
N GLY A 215 -24.24 -1.24 -9.16
CA GLY A 215 -24.59 -1.82 -7.85
C GLY A 215 -23.59 -2.85 -7.31
N GLU A 216 -22.32 -2.82 -7.73
CA GLU A 216 -21.27 -3.62 -7.14
C GLU A 216 -21.05 -3.25 -5.68
N ASP A 217 -20.74 -4.23 -4.82
CA ASP A 217 -20.44 -4.00 -3.41
C ASP A 217 -18.95 -3.69 -3.14
N LEU A 218 -18.11 -3.77 -4.19
CA LEU A 218 -16.72 -3.37 -4.16
C LEU A 218 -16.30 -2.69 -5.48
N ILE A 219 -15.64 -1.54 -5.38
CA ILE A 219 -14.92 -0.92 -6.49
C ILE A 219 -13.43 -1.03 -6.20
N VAL A 220 -12.68 -1.62 -7.15
CA VAL A 220 -11.23 -1.79 -7.08
C VAL A 220 -10.57 -0.83 -8.05
N LEU A 221 -9.66 -0.01 -7.53
CA LEU A 221 -8.96 1.03 -8.27
C LEU A 221 -7.43 0.88 -8.10
N PRO A 222 -6.63 1.38 -9.05
CA PRO A 222 -5.19 1.50 -8.87
C PRO A 222 -4.85 2.52 -7.77
N SER A 223 -3.82 2.24 -6.96
CA SER A 223 -3.29 3.18 -5.97
C SER A 223 -2.44 4.26 -6.64
N ILE A 224 -3.12 5.25 -7.23
CA ILE A 224 -2.52 6.36 -7.99
C ILE A 224 -2.84 7.74 -7.40
N PHE A 225 -3.59 7.78 -6.29
CA PHE A 225 -3.98 9.02 -5.61
C PHE A 225 -2.92 9.40 -4.60
N SER A 226 -2.75 10.72 -4.36
CA SER A 226 -1.83 11.21 -3.34
C SER A 226 -2.26 10.74 -1.96
N LEU A 227 -1.32 10.22 -1.19
CA LEU A 227 -1.53 9.80 0.19
C LEU A 227 -1.65 11.00 1.15
N ALA A 228 -1.23 12.18 0.75
CA ALA A 228 -1.45 13.40 1.52
C ALA A 228 -2.95 13.68 1.74
N ASP A 229 -3.81 13.18 0.83
CA ASP A 229 -5.28 13.13 0.96
C ASP A 229 -5.76 11.67 1.19
N SER A 230 -5.24 11.04 2.23
CA SER A 230 -5.47 9.62 2.56
C SER A 230 -6.94 9.24 2.83
N GLY A 231 -7.86 10.17 2.69
CA GLY A 231 -9.29 9.92 2.73
C GLY A 231 -9.93 9.54 1.39
N ASP A 232 -9.18 9.42 0.33
CA ASP A 232 -9.74 9.34 -1.03
C ASP A 232 -10.58 8.08 -1.26
N ALA A 233 -10.12 6.89 -0.84
CA ALA A 233 -10.94 5.68 -0.97
C ALA A 233 -12.19 5.73 -0.08
N ILE A 234 -12.06 6.26 1.14
CA ILE A 234 -13.18 6.40 2.08
C ILE A 234 -14.16 7.48 1.58
N GLN A 235 -13.63 8.59 1.08
CA GLN A 235 -14.46 9.66 0.49
C GLN A 235 -15.16 9.17 -0.79
N LEU A 236 -14.45 8.48 -1.67
CA LEU A 236 -15.02 7.82 -2.84
C LEU A 236 -16.11 6.83 -2.44
N GLY A 237 -15.87 6.00 -1.43
CA GLY A 237 -16.84 5.06 -0.91
C GLY A 237 -18.12 5.73 -0.43
N LYS A 238 -18.01 6.85 0.28
CA LYS A 238 -19.17 7.67 0.70
C LYS A 238 -19.93 8.24 -0.49
N VAL A 239 -19.21 8.78 -1.48
CA VAL A 239 -19.80 9.35 -2.70
C VAL A 239 -20.49 8.30 -3.56
N MET A 240 -19.92 7.10 -3.63
CA MET A 240 -20.44 5.97 -4.42
C MET A 240 -21.45 5.12 -3.64
N ASN A 241 -21.58 5.33 -2.33
CA ASN A 241 -22.35 4.49 -1.41
C ASN A 241 -22.01 3.00 -1.53
N THR A 242 -20.71 2.71 -1.69
CA THR A 242 -20.17 1.35 -1.80
C THR A 242 -18.73 1.32 -1.28
N ARG A 243 -18.22 0.12 -1.01
CA ARG A 243 -16.84 -0.06 -0.59
C ARG A 243 -15.89 0.20 -1.75
N VAL A 244 -14.94 1.12 -1.57
CA VAL A 244 -13.85 1.36 -2.52
C VAL A 244 -12.54 0.89 -1.89
N ARG A 245 -11.68 0.20 -2.65
CA ARG A 245 -10.36 -0.24 -2.22
C ARG A 245 -9.35 -0.08 -3.34
N PHE A 246 -8.11 0.15 -2.92
CA PHE A 246 -6.99 0.26 -3.85
C PHE A 246 -6.20 -1.04 -3.91
N VAL A 247 -5.61 -1.27 -5.08
CA VAL A 247 -4.57 -2.27 -5.28
C VAL A 247 -3.32 -1.54 -5.75
N ALA A 248 -2.18 -1.92 -5.20
CA ALA A 248 -0.89 -1.34 -5.57
C ALA A 248 -0.62 -1.50 -7.07
N THR A 249 0.07 -0.53 -7.65
CA THR A 249 0.54 -0.57 -9.03
C THR A 249 1.95 -1.14 -9.14
N MET A 250 2.39 -1.44 -10.34
CA MET A 250 3.81 -1.73 -10.59
C MET A 250 4.69 -0.54 -10.18
N PRO A 251 5.92 -0.78 -9.71
CA PRO A 251 6.85 0.29 -9.35
C PRO A 251 7.21 1.22 -10.52
N PRO A 252 7.52 2.50 -10.25
CA PRO A 252 7.52 3.15 -8.94
C PRO A 252 6.10 3.42 -8.44
N SER A 253 5.83 3.13 -7.17
CA SER A 253 4.50 3.27 -6.58
C SER A 253 4.26 4.66 -5.97
N VAL A 254 3.05 5.17 -6.07
CA VAL A 254 2.65 6.42 -5.41
C VAL A 254 2.79 6.30 -3.89
N PRO A 255 2.29 5.23 -3.23
CA PRO A 255 2.51 5.00 -1.81
C PRO A 255 3.96 5.12 -1.36
N GLY A 256 4.88 4.53 -2.12
CA GLY A 256 6.29 4.54 -1.77
C GLY A 256 6.94 5.93 -1.87
N ILE A 257 6.49 6.76 -2.81
CA ILE A 257 7.00 8.13 -2.94
C ILE A 257 6.46 9.01 -1.82
N GLU A 258 5.19 8.90 -1.50
CA GLU A 258 4.56 9.74 -0.47
C GLU A 258 5.15 9.46 0.91
N ILE A 259 5.33 8.19 1.29
CA ILE A 259 5.95 7.85 2.58
C ILE A 259 7.41 8.29 2.69
N GLN A 260 8.12 8.47 1.56
CA GLN A 260 9.47 8.98 1.55
C GLN A 260 9.53 10.50 1.67
N ARG A 261 8.47 11.21 1.29
CA ARG A 261 8.39 12.68 1.31
C ARG A 261 7.92 13.23 2.67
N GLY A 262 7.07 12.48 3.37
CA GLY A 262 6.61 12.82 4.71
C GLY A 262 7.71 12.66 5.74
#